data_0fb035db13f113c0734a31b5fe0d7ee8
#
_entry.id   0fb035db13f113c0734a31b5fe0d7ee8
#
_cell.length_a   1.000
_cell.length_b   1.000
_cell.length_c   1.000
_cell.angle_alpha   90.00
_cell.angle_beta   90.00
_cell.angle_gamma   90.00
#
_symmetry.space_group_name_H-M   'P 1'
#
loop_
_entity.id
_entity.type
_entity.pdbx_description
1 polymer ?
#
loop_
_entity_poly.entity_id
_entity_poly.type
_entity_poly.pdbx_seq_one_letter_code
_entity_poly.pdbx_strand_id
1 'polypeptide(L)'
;ASGDYTLTMRLPADKQDLITDNNQISAPISIRQEELKVLVIENYPRWEFRYLRNALERDPGVEVTCLLFHPELSKMGGGRTYIKRFPTASELPRFDVVFLGDVGVGRNQLTTQQVKDLRQLVSAQAAGLVFMPGRRGKQRSLLSGPLADLYPVVMDNARPRGVGTRAAGHFVLTQSGQRSLLTRL
;
A
#
# COMPACT_ATOMS: atom_id res chain seq x y z
N ALA A 1 16.45 19.31 -2.85
CA ALA A 1 17.15 18.92 -4.08
C ALA A 1 17.74 17.53 -3.87
N SER A 2 17.63 16.64 -4.84
CA SER A 2 18.32 15.35 -4.82
C SER A 2 19.83 15.56 -4.97
N GLY A 3 20.64 14.73 -4.34
CA GLY A 3 22.09 14.81 -4.39
C GLY A 3 22.77 14.09 -3.24
N ASP A 4 24.08 14.01 -3.32
CA ASP A 4 24.90 13.47 -2.26
C ASP A 4 25.35 14.61 -1.34
N TYR A 5 25.12 14.45 -0.05
CA TYR A 5 25.41 15.44 0.98
C TYR A 5 26.21 14.81 2.11
N THR A 6 26.82 15.64 2.92
CA THR A 6 27.41 15.20 4.18
C THR A 6 26.63 15.83 5.33
N LEU A 7 25.99 15.00 6.13
CA LEU A 7 25.36 15.44 7.37
C LEU A 7 26.45 15.55 8.44
N THR A 8 26.62 16.75 8.99
CA THR A 8 27.57 17.00 10.08
C THR A 8 26.80 17.47 11.31
N MET A 9 26.93 16.75 12.41
CA MET A 9 26.47 17.17 13.73
C MET A 9 27.65 17.69 14.52
N ARG A 10 27.47 18.84 15.15
CA ARG A 10 28.50 19.45 16.02
C ARG A 10 27.91 19.78 17.38
N LEU A 11 28.65 19.45 18.43
CA LEU A 11 28.37 19.93 19.76
C LEU A 11 29.24 21.17 20.01
N PRO A 12 28.68 22.26 20.57
CA PRO A 12 29.51 23.39 20.98
C PRO A 12 30.47 22.94 22.09
N ALA A 13 31.73 23.31 21.94
CA ALA A 13 32.72 23.00 22.94
C ALA A 13 32.42 23.77 24.25
N ASP A 14 32.42 23.09 25.38
CA ASP A 14 32.37 23.70 26.72
C ASP A 14 33.79 24.05 27.16
N LYS A 15 33.87 25.01 28.07
CA LYS A 15 35.18 25.43 28.66
C LYS A 15 35.91 24.30 29.44
N GLN A 16 35.15 23.25 29.81
CA GLN A 16 35.66 22.08 30.52
C GLN A 16 35.95 20.90 29.61
N ASP A 17 35.70 21.04 28.30
CA ASP A 17 35.91 20.00 27.31
C ASP A 17 37.38 19.92 26.92
N LEU A 18 38.03 18.85 27.37
CA LEU A 18 39.46 18.61 27.16
C LEU A 18 39.74 17.97 25.77
N ILE A 19 38.73 17.46 25.09
CA ILE A 19 38.87 16.73 23.81
C ILE A 19 37.81 17.25 22.82
N THR A 20 38.11 18.30 22.11
CA THR A 20 37.18 18.95 21.16
C THR A 20 37.06 18.22 19.82
N ASP A 21 37.95 17.30 19.50
CA ASP A 21 37.98 16.57 18.25
C ASP A 21 36.82 15.54 18.12
N ASN A 22 36.23 15.13 19.26
CA ASN A 22 35.08 14.23 19.30
C ASN A 22 33.71 14.97 19.21
N ASN A 23 33.75 16.31 19.20
CA ASN A 23 32.53 17.12 19.16
C ASN A 23 31.89 17.23 17.76
N GLN A 24 32.44 16.55 16.80
CA GLN A 24 31.91 16.52 15.46
C GLN A 24 31.84 15.10 14.93
N ILE A 25 30.67 14.72 14.40
CA ILE A 25 30.46 13.50 13.64
C ILE A 25 29.91 13.85 12.27
N SER A 26 30.43 13.24 11.20
CA SER A 26 29.97 13.43 9.85
C SER A 26 29.63 12.08 9.22
N ALA A 27 28.51 12.01 8.51
CA ALA A 27 28.08 10.84 7.76
C ALA A 27 27.64 11.23 6.34
N PRO A 28 28.03 10.48 5.31
CA PRO A 28 27.50 10.68 3.97
C PRO A 28 26.01 10.35 3.94
N ILE A 29 25.23 11.18 3.27
CA ILE A 29 23.80 11.02 3.05
C ILE A 29 23.51 11.20 1.55
N SER A 30 22.78 10.27 0.95
CA SER A 30 22.31 10.41 -0.42
C SER A 30 20.80 10.69 -0.38
N ILE A 31 20.41 11.88 -0.84
CA ILE A 31 19.00 12.25 -0.98
C ILE A 31 18.60 11.98 -2.44
N ARG A 32 17.71 11.03 -2.65
CA ARG A 32 17.12 10.72 -3.95
C ARG A 32 15.65 11.12 -3.92
N GLN A 33 15.19 11.71 -4.99
CA GLN A 33 13.78 12.00 -5.20
C GLN A 33 13.19 10.79 -5.94
N GLU A 34 12.89 9.75 -5.19
CA GLU A 34 12.16 8.59 -5.70
C GLU A 34 10.70 8.73 -5.26
N GLU A 35 9.80 8.76 -6.23
CA GLU A 35 8.35 8.75 -5.96
C GLU A 35 7.90 7.30 -5.83
N LEU A 36 7.20 7.00 -4.73
CA LEU A 36 6.57 5.70 -4.52
C LEU A 36 5.36 5.56 -5.46
N LYS A 37 5.37 4.60 -6.36
CA LYS A 37 4.30 4.38 -7.33
C LYS A 37 3.26 3.43 -6.79
N VAL A 38 2.08 3.96 -6.56
CA VAL A 38 0.97 3.24 -5.92
C VAL A 38 -0.16 3.01 -6.92
N LEU A 39 -0.60 1.75 -7.03
CA LEU A 39 -1.79 1.36 -7.78
C LEU A 39 -2.93 1.06 -6.81
N VAL A 40 -4.02 1.79 -6.91
CA VAL A 40 -5.24 1.53 -6.13
C VAL A 40 -6.30 0.93 -7.04
N ILE A 41 -6.69 -0.30 -6.79
CA ILE A 41 -7.70 -1.04 -7.55
C ILE A 41 -8.96 -1.16 -6.71
N GLU A 42 -10.09 -0.65 -7.19
CA GLU A 42 -11.35 -0.73 -6.46
C GLU A 42 -12.51 -1.01 -7.42
N ASN A 43 -13.54 -1.65 -6.92
CA ASN A 43 -14.75 -1.89 -7.70
C ASN A 43 -15.67 -0.66 -7.70
N TYR A 44 -15.85 -0.06 -6.55
CA TYR A 44 -16.77 1.08 -6.35
C TYR A 44 -16.12 2.13 -5.45
N PRO A 45 -16.23 3.45 -5.76
CA PRO A 45 -15.58 4.51 -4.98
C PRO A 45 -16.27 4.70 -3.62
N ARG A 46 -16.04 3.80 -2.70
CA ARG A 46 -16.48 3.87 -1.30
C ARG A 46 -15.65 4.88 -0.51
N TRP A 47 -16.05 5.18 0.71
CA TRP A 47 -15.38 6.17 1.55
C TRP A 47 -13.92 5.85 1.80
N GLU A 48 -13.59 4.59 2.10
CA GLU A 48 -12.21 4.15 2.35
C GLU A 48 -11.31 4.42 1.14
N PHE A 49 -11.79 4.12 -0.07
CA PHE A 49 -11.07 4.44 -1.30
C PHE A 49 -10.82 5.94 -1.44
N ARG A 50 -11.84 6.78 -1.16
CA ARG A 50 -11.71 8.24 -1.31
C ARG A 50 -10.71 8.82 -0.32
N TYR A 51 -10.75 8.38 0.93
CA TYR A 51 -9.81 8.82 1.96
C TYR A 51 -8.39 8.37 1.65
N LEU A 52 -8.21 7.11 1.28
CA LEU A 52 -6.90 6.57 0.89
C LEU A 52 -6.31 7.35 -0.29
N ARG A 53 -7.07 7.48 -1.38
CA ARG A 53 -6.62 8.24 -2.54
C ARG A 53 -6.23 9.66 -2.17
N ASN A 54 -7.09 10.38 -1.43
CA ASN A 54 -6.80 11.76 -1.05
C ASN A 54 -5.58 11.88 -0.13
N ALA A 55 -5.34 10.90 0.74
CA ALA A 55 -4.15 10.87 1.59
C ALA A 55 -2.88 10.68 0.75
N LEU A 56 -2.90 9.71 -0.16
CA LEU A 56 -1.78 9.42 -1.05
C LEU A 56 -1.50 10.58 -2.04
N GLU A 57 -2.54 11.19 -2.63
CA GLU A 57 -2.39 12.35 -3.55
C GLU A 57 -1.80 13.60 -2.90
N ARG A 58 -1.89 13.72 -1.57
CA ARG A 58 -1.31 14.85 -0.83
C ARG A 58 0.17 14.68 -0.53
N ASP A 59 0.67 13.47 -0.61
CA ASP A 59 2.08 13.20 -0.37
C ASP A 59 2.88 13.44 -1.66
N PRO A 60 3.79 14.43 -1.68
CA PRO A 60 4.59 14.73 -2.87
C PRO A 60 5.59 13.61 -3.24
N GLY A 61 5.83 12.65 -2.34
CA GLY A 61 6.66 11.48 -2.60
C GLY A 61 5.88 10.29 -3.18
N VAL A 62 4.57 10.46 -3.51
CA VAL A 62 3.71 9.36 -3.96
C VAL A 62 3.04 9.69 -5.29
N GLU A 63 3.28 8.84 -6.29
CA GLU A 63 2.54 8.84 -7.56
C GLU A 63 1.40 7.83 -7.48
N VAL A 64 0.15 8.32 -7.44
CA VAL A 64 -1.05 7.47 -7.32
C VAL A 64 -1.67 7.20 -8.67
N THR A 65 -1.93 5.93 -8.96
CA THR A 65 -2.74 5.48 -10.10
C THR A 65 -3.96 4.72 -9.60
N CYS A 66 -5.15 5.07 -10.08
CA CYS A 66 -6.40 4.45 -9.66
C CYS A 66 -7.08 3.70 -10.81
N LEU A 67 -7.54 2.48 -10.53
CA LEU A 67 -8.40 1.70 -11.42
C LEU A 67 -9.73 1.41 -10.74
N LEU A 68 -10.83 1.84 -11.36
CA LEU A 68 -12.19 1.51 -10.93
C LEU A 68 -12.85 0.57 -11.94
N PHE A 69 -13.37 -0.56 -11.44
CA PHE A 69 -14.10 -1.52 -12.28
C PHE A 69 -15.57 -1.13 -12.52
N HIS A 70 -16.04 -0.03 -11.94
CA HIS A 70 -17.38 0.45 -12.18
C HIS A 70 -17.46 1.17 -13.52
N PRO A 71 -18.27 0.66 -14.50
CA PRO A 71 -18.24 1.15 -15.88
C PRO A 71 -18.67 2.61 -16.05
N GLU A 72 -19.48 3.15 -15.16
CA GLU A 72 -19.94 4.53 -15.22
C GLU A 72 -19.00 5.52 -14.51
N LEU A 73 -18.28 5.06 -13.50
CA LEU A 73 -17.45 5.93 -12.64
C LEU A 73 -16.04 6.12 -13.16
N SER A 74 -15.54 5.21 -13.99
CA SER A 74 -14.28 5.43 -14.71
C SER A 74 -14.32 6.62 -15.67
N LYS A 75 -15.52 7.09 -16.02
CA LYS A 75 -15.75 8.28 -16.84
C LYS A 75 -15.91 9.55 -16.00
N MET A 76 -16.38 9.44 -14.77
CA MET A 76 -16.64 10.58 -13.87
C MET A 76 -15.46 10.97 -13.00
N GLY A 77 -14.48 10.11 -12.86
CA GLY A 77 -13.28 10.37 -12.06
C GLY A 77 -12.21 11.18 -12.75
N GLY A 78 -12.47 11.81 -13.87
CA GLY A 78 -11.65 12.60 -14.80
C GLY A 78 -10.36 13.30 -14.35
N GLY A 79 -9.66 12.77 -13.35
CA GLY A 79 -8.34 13.21 -12.96
C GLY A 79 -7.23 12.42 -13.69
N ARG A 80 -6.03 12.97 -13.73
CA ARG A 80 -4.84 12.35 -14.33
C ARG A 80 -4.46 11.01 -13.69
N THR A 81 -4.98 10.72 -12.50
CA THR A 81 -4.68 9.53 -11.70
C THR A 81 -5.48 8.29 -12.10
N TYR A 82 -6.54 8.42 -12.91
CA TYR A 82 -7.40 7.29 -13.27
C TYR A 82 -6.99 6.65 -14.60
N ILE A 83 -6.81 5.33 -14.55
CA ILE A 83 -6.60 4.49 -15.75
C ILE A 83 -7.88 3.75 -16.12
N LYS A 84 -8.05 3.46 -17.42
CA LYS A 84 -9.29 2.83 -17.97
C LYS A 84 -9.22 1.31 -18.04
N ARG A 85 -8.02 0.73 -17.89
CA ARG A 85 -7.77 -0.71 -17.99
C ARG A 85 -6.74 -1.13 -16.94
N PHE A 86 -6.77 -2.39 -16.58
CA PHE A 86 -5.73 -2.99 -15.77
C PHE A 86 -4.38 -2.89 -16.52
N PRO A 87 -3.29 -2.55 -15.83
CA PRO A 87 -1.95 -2.49 -16.43
C PRO A 87 -1.55 -3.83 -17.05
N THR A 88 -0.86 -3.80 -18.17
CA THR A 88 -0.30 -5.01 -18.76
C THR A 88 0.81 -5.59 -17.88
N ALA A 89 1.20 -6.84 -18.14
CA ALA A 89 2.31 -7.49 -17.43
C ALA A 89 3.64 -6.69 -17.51
N SER A 90 3.83 -5.92 -18.59
CA SER A 90 5.01 -5.04 -18.75
C SER A 90 4.87 -3.68 -18.05
N GLU A 91 3.66 -3.22 -17.81
CA GLU A 91 3.38 -1.96 -17.11
C GLU A 91 3.27 -2.14 -15.59
N LEU A 92 2.87 -3.32 -15.14
CA LEU A 92 2.62 -3.62 -13.73
C LEU A 92 3.90 -3.49 -12.86
N PRO A 93 5.10 -3.89 -13.34
CA PRO A 93 6.36 -3.78 -12.60
C PRO A 93 6.76 -2.38 -12.15
N ARG A 94 6.15 -1.36 -12.69
CA ARG A 94 6.44 0.03 -12.30
C ARG A 94 5.82 0.42 -10.95
N PHE A 95 4.91 -0.40 -10.41
CA PHE A 95 4.24 -0.11 -9.15
C PHE A 95 4.94 -0.78 -7.98
N ASP A 96 5.22 -0.01 -6.94
CA ASP A 96 5.86 -0.45 -5.72
C ASP A 96 4.85 -1.04 -4.73
N VAL A 97 3.62 -0.51 -4.74
CA VAL A 97 2.53 -0.94 -3.85
C VAL A 97 1.22 -1.02 -4.61
N VAL A 98 0.47 -2.10 -4.37
CA VAL A 98 -0.90 -2.27 -4.87
C VAL A 98 -1.87 -2.34 -3.70
N PHE A 99 -2.84 -1.44 -3.65
CA PHE A 99 -4.01 -1.52 -2.78
C PHE A 99 -5.14 -2.20 -3.53
N LEU A 100 -5.54 -3.37 -3.06
CA LEU A 100 -6.61 -4.15 -3.63
C LEU A 100 -7.87 -3.99 -2.78
N GLY A 101 -8.82 -3.21 -3.27
CA GLY A 101 -10.10 -2.94 -2.64
C GLY A 101 -11.09 -4.09 -2.74
N ASP A 102 -12.38 -3.82 -2.64
CA ASP A 102 -13.43 -4.87 -2.72
C ASP A 102 -13.62 -5.37 -4.16
N VAL A 103 -12.57 -5.98 -4.70
CA VAL A 103 -12.47 -6.52 -6.06
C VAL A 103 -12.21 -8.02 -5.98
N GLY A 104 -12.82 -8.77 -6.88
CA GLY A 104 -12.64 -10.22 -6.98
C GLY A 104 -12.36 -10.66 -8.42
N VAL A 105 -12.56 -11.94 -8.69
CA VAL A 105 -12.52 -12.53 -10.04
C VAL A 105 -13.92 -12.64 -10.58
N GLY A 106 -14.15 -12.17 -11.83
CA GLY A 106 -15.45 -12.33 -12.49
C GLY A 106 -15.75 -11.23 -13.51
N ARG A 107 -16.99 -11.19 -13.95
CA ARG A 107 -17.45 -10.18 -14.91
C ARG A 107 -17.32 -8.77 -14.32
N ASN A 108 -16.70 -7.86 -15.05
CA ASN A 108 -16.36 -6.50 -14.59
C ASN A 108 -15.54 -6.47 -13.29
N GLN A 109 -14.64 -7.42 -13.15
CA GLN A 109 -13.70 -7.61 -12.06
C GLN A 109 -12.35 -8.01 -12.67
N LEU A 110 -11.41 -8.44 -11.82
CA LEU A 110 -10.16 -9.02 -12.29
C LEU A 110 -10.38 -10.30 -13.06
N THR A 111 -9.56 -10.54 -14.08
CA THR A 111 -9.42 -11.84 -14.72
C THR A 111 -8.45 -12.72 -13.92
N THR A 112 -8.53 -14.03 -14.11
CA THR A 112 -7.59 -14.98 -13.50
C THR A 112 -6.15 -14.67 -13.88
N GLN A 113 -5.90 -14.19 -15.11
CA GLN A 113 -4.56 -13.81 -15.54
C GLN A 113 -4.05 -12.58 -14.78
N GLN A 114 -4.87 -11.55 -14.64
CA GLN A 114 -4.52 -10.35 -13.85
C GLN A 114 -4.20 -10.68 -12.39
N VAL A 115 -4.90 -11.65 -11.81
CA VAL A 115 -4.61 -12.13 -10.45
C VAL A 115 -3.24 -12.84 -10.39
N LYS A 116 -2.88 -13.62 -11.42
CA LYS A 116 -1.54 -14.22 -11.54
C LYS A 116 -0.46 -13.15 -11.69
N ASP A 117 -0.72 -12.13 -12.49
CA ASP A 117 0.21 -11.03 -12.71
C ASP A 117 0.47 -10.25 -11.40
N LEU A 118 -0.58 -10.01 -10.59
CA LEU A 118 -0.43 -9.42 -9.25
C LEU A 118 0.40 -10.31 -8.32
N ARG A 119 0.17 -11.62 -8.33
CA ARG A 119 1.00 -12.56 -7.55
C ARG A 119 2.46 -12.48 -7.97
N GLN A 120 2.72 -12.48 -9.28
CA GLN A 120 4.08 -12.40 -9.80
C GLN A 120 4.76 -11.08 -9.41
N LEU A 121 4.03 -9.97 -9.44
CA LEU A 121 4.53 -8.66 -8.98
C LEU A 121 5.04 -8.74 -7.53
N VAL A 122 4.27 -9.35 -6.63
CA VAL A 122 4.66 -9.50 -5.22
C VAL A 122 5.84 -10.45 -5.07
N SER A 123 5.78 -11.65 -5.71
CA SER A 123 6.76 -12.71 -5.48
C SER A 123 8.10 -12.46 -6.18
N ALA A 124 8.12 -11.80 -7.34
CA ALA A 124 9.32 -11.60 -8.14
C ALA A 124 9.96 -10.22 -7.94
N GLN A 125 9.18 -9.21 -7.53
CA GLN A 125 9.64 -7.82 -7.43
C GLN A 125 9.51 -7.23 -6.03
N ALA A 126 9.09 -8.04 -5.06
CA ALA A 126 8.88 -7.62 -3.68
C ALA A 126 7.95 -6.40 -3.50
N ALA A 127 7.02 -6.17 -4.45
CA ALA A 127 6.03 -5.12 -4.33
C ALA A 127 5.08 -5.38 -3.16
N GLY A 128 4.67 -4.31 -2.50
CA GLY A 128 3.69 -4.39 -1.43
C GLY A 128 2.27 -4.71 -1.96
N LEU A 129 1.54 -5.59 -1.29
CA LEU A 129 0.13 -5.84 -1.59
C LEU A 129 -0.71 -5.65 -0.33
N VAL A 130 -1.65 -4.70 -0.39
CA VAL A 130 -2.55 -4.38 0.72
C VAL A 130 -3.97 -4.78 0.35
N PHE A 131 -4.57 -5.67 1.13
CA PHE A 131 -5.95 -6.07 0.96
C PHE A 131 -6.89 -5.17 1.78
N MET A 132 -7.87 -4.57 1.11
CA MET A 132 -8.90 -3.73 1.73
C MET A 132 -10.28 -4.33 1.46
N PRO A 133 -10.68 -5.39 2.18
CA PRO A 133 -11.96 -6.04 1.97
C PRO A 133 -13.11 -5.05 2.20
N GLY A 134 -14.21 -5.27 1.50
CA GLY A 134 -15.39 -4.42 1.60
C GLY A 134 -16.66 -5.20 1.90
N ARG A 135 -17.74 -4.48 2.12
CA ARG A 135 -19.05 -5.03 2.50
C ARG A 135 -19.66 -5.98 1.47
N ARG A 136 -19.24 -5.89 0.20
CA ARG A 136 -19.73 -6.75 -0.87
C ARG A 136 -19.02 -8.10 -0.91
N GLY A 137 -17.91 -8.25 -0.18
CA GLY A 137 -17.16 -9.49 -0.03
C GLY A 137 -16.58 -10.03 -1.33
N LYS A 138 -16.30 -9.18 -2.31
CA LYS A 138 -15.80 -9.60 -3.63
C LYS A 138 -14.46 -10.33 -3.56
N GLN A 139 -13.61 -9.93 -2.62
CA GLN A 139 -12.30 -10.56 -2.41
C GLN A 139 -12.36 -12.06 -2.07
N ARG A 140 -13.50 -12.56 -1.61
CA ARG A 140 -13.66 -14.00 -1.32
C ARG A 140 -13.33 -14.90 -2.50
N SER A 141 -13.61 -14.45 -3.72
CA SER A 141 -13.26 -15.18 -4.94
C SER A 141 -11.74 -15.31 -5.18
N LEU A 142 -10.93 -14.53 -4.47
CA LEU A 142 -9.47 -14.60 -4.54
C LEU A 142 -8.90 -15.67 -3.60
N LEU A 143 -9.65 -16.11 -2.60
CA LEU A 143 -9.20 -17.07 -1.58
C LEU A 143 -9.00 -18.50 -2.12
N SER A 144 -9.53 -18.81 -3.26
CA SER A 144 -9.33 -20.08 -3.97
C SER A 144 -8.42 -19.96 -5.20
N GLY A 145 -7.78 -18.81 -5.38
CA GLY A 145 -6.98 -18.47 -6.55
C GLY A 145 -5.49 -18.24 -6.25
N PRO A 146 -4.76 -17.68 -7.19
CA PRO A 146 -3.32 -17.45 -7.07
C PRO A 146 -2.88 -16.55 -5.92
N LEU A 147 -3.77 -15.71 -5.36
CA LEU A 147 -3.47 -14.83 -4.23
C LEU A 147 -3.84 -15.43 -2.87
N ALA A 148 -4.37 -16.66 -2.84
CA ALA A 148 -4.89 -17.25 -1.59
C ALA A 148 -3.85 -17.33 -0.48
N ASP A 149 -2.63 -17.70 -0.81
CA ASP A 149 -1.49 -17.84 0.12
C ASP A 149 -0.85 -16.50 0.53
N LEU A 150 -1.20 -15.41 -0.14
CA LEU A 150 -0.73 -14.07 0.22
C LEU A 150 -1.68 -13.36 1.20
N TYR A 151 -2.85 -13.93 1.48
CA TYR A 151 -3.76 -13.35 2.47
C TYR A 151 -3.16 -13.45 3.88
N PRO A 152 -3.02 -12.34 4.60
CA PRO A 152 -2.41 -12.33 5.94
C PRO A 152 -3.36 -12.85 7.04
N VAL A 153 -4.61 -13.19 6.68
CA VAL A 153 -5.66 -13.63 7.60
C VAL A 153 -6.45 -14.80 7.02
N VAL A 154 -6.97 -15.65 7.87
CA VAL A 154 -7.92 -16.69 7.50
C VAL A 154 -9.32 -16.09 7.50
N MET A 155 -9.99 -16.16 6.34
CA MET A 155 -11.37 -15.68 6.21
C MET A 155 -12.36 -16.75 6.67
N ASP A 156 -13.28 -16.38 7.58
CA ASP A 156 -14.35 -17.27 8.01
C ASP A 156 -15.39 -17.46 6.90
N ASN A 157 -15.46 -18.67 6.35
CA ASN A 157 -16.40 -19.02 5.30
C ASN A 157 -17.85 -19.12 5.79
N ALA A 158 -18.06 -19.38 7.07
CA ALA A 158 -19.40 -19.45 7.66
C ALA A 158 -20.05 -18.07 7.82
N ARG A 159 -19.25 -17.02 7.83
CA ARG A 159 -19.71 -15.64 8.05
C ARG A 159 -19.27 -14.69 6.92
N PRO A 160 -19.82 -14.86 5.70
CA PRO A 160 -19.36 -14.15 4.52
C PRO A 160 -19.52 -12.61 4.59
N ARG A 161 -20.34 -12.10 5.48
CA ARG A 161 -20.58 -10.66 5.68
C ARG A 161 -19.89 -10.12 6.94
N GLY A 162 -19.01 -10.90 7.53
CA GLY A 162 -18.35 -10.58 8.79
C GLY A 162 -19.20 -10.82 10.02
N VAL A 163 -18.62 -10.63 11.17
CA VAL A 163 -19.31 -10.70 12.45
C VAL A 163 -19.87 -9.31 12.74
N GLY A 164 -21.15 -9.10 12.44
CA GLY A 164 -21.83 -7.90 12.90
C GLY A 164 -21.93 -7.92 14.42
N THR A 165 -21.03 -7.26 15.12
CA THR A 165 -21.16 -7.06 16.56
C THR A 165 -22.01 -5.82 16.83
N ARG A 166 -22.94 -5.91 17.78
CA ARG A 166 -23.70 -4.74 18.27
C ARG A 166 -22.86 -3.84 19.18
N ALA A 167 -21.79 -4.37 19.71
CA ALA A 167 -20.82 -3.65 20.54
C ALA A 167 -19.61 -3.22 19.71
N ALA A 168 -19.03 -2.07 20.04
CA ALA A 168 -17.76 -1.65 19.49
C ALA A 168 -16.68 -2.68 19.81
N GLY A 169 -15.97 -3.14 18.79
CA GLY A 169 -14.82 -4.01 18.94
C GLY A 169 -13.52 -3.20 18.97
N HIS A 170 -12.53 -3.70 19.68
CA HIS A 170 -11.18 -3.14 19.68
C HIS A 170 -10.22 -4.13 19.02
N PHE A 171 -9.30 -3.63 18.20
CA PHE A 171 -8.19 -4.42 17.73
C PHE A 171 -7.18 -4.58 18.86
N VAL A 172 -6.75 -5.82 19.11
CA VAL A 172 -5.71 -6.13 20.09
C VAL A 172 -4.55 -6.76 19.33
N LEU A 173 -3.34 -6.23 19.55
CA LEU A 173 -2.15 -6.79 18.96
C LEU A 173 -1.86 -8.18 19.56
N THR A 174 -1.58 -9.13 18.68
CA THR A 174 -1.02 -10.42 19.09
C THR A 174 0.40 -10.24 19.63
N GLN A 175 0.95 -11.25 20.32
CA GLN A 175 2.37 -11.19 20.75
C GLN A 175 3.34 -10.96 19.60
N SER A 176 3.08 -11.54 18.43
CA SER A 176 3.87 -11.28 17.21
C SER A 176 3.70 -9.83 16.74
N GLY A 177 2.47 -9.30 16.78
CA GLY A 177 2.18 -7.92 16.41
C GLY A 177 2.89 -6.90 17.32
N GLN A 178 2.99 -7.18 18.61
CA GLN A 178 3.73 -6.32 19.55
C GLN A 178 5.23 -6.27 19.29
N ARG A 179 5.78 -7.30 18.64
CA ARG A 179 7.21 -7.39 18.27
C ARG A 179 7.50 -6.88 16.87
N SER A 180 6.48 -6.69 16.04
CA SER A 180 6.62 -6.24 14.66
C SER A 180 6.80 -4.73 14.58
N LEU A 181 7.80 -4.27 13.82
CA LEU A 181 8.01 -2.85 13.55
C LEU A 181 6.83 -2.19 12.83
N LEU A 182 6.07 -2.96 12.05
CA LEU A 182 4.93 -2.44 11.27
C LEU A 182 3.69 -2.15 12.12
N THR A 183 3.56 -2.80 13.28
CA THR A 183 2.37 -2.68 14.13
C THR A 183 2.68 -2.08 15.51
N ARG A 184 3.95 -1.80 15.78
CA ARG A 184 4.41 -1.14 17.01
C ARG A 184 4.33 0.38 16.80
N LEU A 185 3.15 0.94 16.99
CA LEU A 185 2.89 2.38 17.03
C LEU A 185 2.95 2.91 18.46
#